data_9f188544a864949e54a5cc3cb77e6312
#
_entry.id   9f188544a864949e54a5cc3cb77e6312
#
_cell.length_a   1.000
_cell.length_b   1.000
_cell.length_c   1.000
_cell.angle_alpha   90.00
_cell.angle_beta   90.00
_cell.angle_gamma   90.00
#
_symmetry.space_group_name_H-M   'P 1'
#
loop_
_entity.id
_entity.type
_entity.pdbx_description
1 polymer ?
#
loop_
_entity_poly.entity_id
_entity_poly.type
_entity_poly.pdbx_seq_one_letter_code
_entity_poly.pdbx_strand_id
1 'polypeptide(L)'
;MIKTKKELQFIQFVKDECKKHNVKCSLRPSKYVIMDGNVKCSGWFDEEVPELVVATNRPDWIEILAHEYGHLTQWVEQVPIWKKAEVSLGKVWEWLDGKNCRSIQKHIGVARDLELDNEKRAVKIIKKFGLKVDLEHYVKKANAYVQFYNWMLITRRWSKPKNSPYKNKNLVNAMSSKFNMKYDPLTPKLEKIFQTENI
;
A
#
# COMPACT_ATOMS: atom_id res chain seq x y z
N MET A 1 15.32 -16.62 7.48
CA MET A 1 16.03 -15.91 6.39
C MET A 1 17.14 -15.07 6.99
N ILE A 2 18.37 -15.16 6.47
CA ILE A 2 19.52 -14.36 6.96
C ILE A 2 19.34 -12.94 6.44
N LYS A 3 19.29 -11.96 7.34
CA LYS A 3 19.14 -10.55 7.00
C LYS A 3 20.49 -9.94 6.61
N THR A 4 20.53 -9.14 5.58
CA THR A 4 21.72 -8.37 5.18
C THR A 4 22.03 -7.27 6.18
N LYS A 5 23.26 -6.75 6.18
CA LYS A 5 23.65 -5.60 7.02
C LYS A 5 22.76 -4.38 6.76
N LYS A 6 22.42 -4.13 5.50
CA LYS A 6 21.55 -3.02 5.10
C LYS A 6 20.11 -3.17 5.60
N GLU A 7 19.57 -4.39 5.53
CA GLU A 7 18.24 -4.67 6.09
C GLU A 7 18.23 -4.49 7.62
N LEU A 8 19.26 -4.94 8.33
CA LEU A 8 19.40 -4.74 9.77
C LEU A 8 19.46 -3.24 10.13
N GLN A 9 20.21 -2.44 9.37
CA GLN A 9 20.27 -1.00 9.54
C GLN A 9 18.92 -0.35 9.30
N PHE A 10 18.19 -0.76 8.26
CA PHE A 10 16.85 -0.25 7.98
C PHE A 10 15.85 -0.63 9.07
N ILE A 11 15.85 -1.89 9.52
CA ILE A 11 14.99 -2.34 10.63
C ILE A 11 15.25 -1.50 11.89
N GLN A 12 16.52 -1.31 12.24
CA GLN A 12 16.86 -0.51 13.43
C GLN A 12 16.38 0.92 13.28
N PHE A 13 16.62 1.53 12.12
CA PHE A 13 16.13 2.87 11.81
C PHE A 13 14.60 2.99 11.97
N VAL A 14 13.82 2.05 11.41
CA VAL A 14 12.36 2.05 11.54
C VAL A 14 11.94 1.92 13.01
N LYS A 15 12.57 1.05 13.78
CA LYS A 15 12.29 0.90 15.22
C LYS A 15 12.57 2.18 16.01
N ASP A 16 13.66 2.86 15.69
CA ASP A 16 14.04 4.11 16.37
C ASP A 16 13.06 5.23 16.02
N GLU A 17 12.65 5.36 14.76
CA GLU A 17 11.63 6.31 14.34
C GLU A 17 10.26 5.99 14.98
N CYS A 18 9.85 4.74 15.01
CA CYS A 18 8.62 4.33 15.70
C CYS A 18 8.67 4.73 17.17
N LYS A 19 9.79 4.42 17.86
CA LYS A 19 9.98 4.79 19.28
C LYS A 19 9.91 6.31 19.50
N LYS A 20 10.54 7.09 18.63
CA LYS A 20 10.55 8.56 18.68
C LYS A 20 9.14 9.15 18.62
N HIS A 21 8.23 8.49 17.87
CA HIS A 21 6.85 8.94 17.70
C HIS A 21 5.82 8.14 18.53
N ASN A 22 6.29 7.39 19.55
CA ASN A 22 5.45 6.55 20.42
C ASN A 22 4.62 5.51 19.64
N VAL A 23 5.12 5.02 18.52
CA VAL A 23 4.51 3.97 17.70
C VAL A 23 5.10 2.63 18.09
N LYS A 24 4.28 1.64 18.36
CA LYS A 24 4.71 0.26 18.59
C LYS A 24 5.12 -0.38 17.26
N CYS A 25 6.34 -0.93 17.17
CA CYS A 25 6.84 -1.61 15.99
C CYS A 25 6.86 -3.14 16.20
N SER A 26 6.04 -3.87 15.45
CA SER A 26 5.84 -5.31 15.57
C SER A 26 6.23 -6.06 14.30
N LEU A 27 7.41 -6.67 14.28
CA LEU A 27 7.86 -7.54 13.20
C LEU A 27 7.53 -9.01 13.55
N ARG A 28 6.47 -9.57 12.93
CA ARG A 28 5.92 -10.89 13.24
C ARG A 28 6.54 -11.99 12.35
N PRO A 29 7.08 -13.09 12.89
CA PRO A 29 7.64 -14.21 12.11
C PRO A 29 6.53 -15.09 11.53
N SER A 30 5.63 -14.52 10.75
CA SER A 30 4.46 -15.15 10.13
C SER A 30 4.36 -14.78 8.65
N LYS A 31 3.58 -15.52 7.87
CA LYS A 31 3.31 -15.23 6.44
C LYS A 31 2.29 -14.10 6.25
N TYR A 32 1.45 -13.88 7.24
CA TYR A 32 0.45 -12.81 7.30
C TYR A 32 0.26 -12.38 8.75
N VAL A 33 -0.30 -11.23 8.93
CA VAL A 33 -0.76 -10.68 10.20
C VAL A 33 -2.29 -10.51 10.14
N ILE A 34 -2.92 -10.40 11.29
CA ILE A 34 -4.38 -10.26 11.40
C ILE A 34 -4.66 -8.87 11.97
N MET A 35 -5.34 -8.07 11.19
CA MET A 35 -5.89 -6.77 11.59
C MET A 35 -7.28 -6.97 12.18
N ASP A 36 -7.84 -5.97 12.84
CA ASP A 36 -9.19 -5.98 13.37
C ASP A 36 -10.22 -6.46 12.34
N GLY A 37 -11.26 -7.17 12.81
CA GLY A 37 -12.24 -7.81 11.93
C GLY A 37 -11.74 -9.11 11.26
N ASN A 38 -10.64 -9.71 11.74
CA ASN A 38 -10.02 -10.94 11.19
C ASN A 38 -9.49 -10.80 9.76
N VAL A 39 -9.15 -9.59 9.33
CA VAL A 39 -8.59 -9.34 7.99
C VAL A 39 -7.13 -9.78 7.95
N LYS A 40 -6.82 -10.75 7.08
CA LYS A 40 -5.44 -11.20 6.83
C LYS A 40 -4.75 -10.24 5.87
N CYS A 41 -3.65 -9.63 6.31
CA CYS A 41 -2.83 -8.73 5.49
C CYS A 41 -1.34 -9.00 5.66
N SER A 42 -0.54 -8.26 4.94
CA SER A 42 0.93 -8.38 4.95
C SER A 42 1.57 -7.53 6.04
N GLY A 43 0.94 -6.40 6.34
CA GLY A 43 1.33 -5.41 7.31
C GLY A 43 0.26 -4.32 7.36
N TRP A 44 0.38 -3.43 8.33
CA TRP A 44 -0.39 -2.18 8.43
C TRP A 44 0.35 -1.16 9.28
N PHE A 45 0.01 0.09 9.09
CA PHE A 45 0.23 1.19 10.03
C PHE A 45 -1.12 1.71 10.49
N ASP A 46 -1.30 1.84 11.80
CA ASP A 46 -2.50 2.39 12.43
C ASP A 46 -2.12 3.60 13.27
N GLU A 47 -2.83 4.70 13.12
CA GLU A 47 -2.63 5.94 13.87
C GLU A 47 -3.51 6.05 15.12
N GLU A 48 -4.66 5.39 15.12
CA GLU A 48 -5.59 5.39 16.27
C GLU A 48 -5.04 4.56 17.42
N VAL A 49 -4.46 3.39 17.09
CA VAL A 49 -3.67 2.58 18.01
C VAL A 49 -2.24 2.55 17.48
N PRO A 50 -1.39 3.58 17.78
CA PRO A 50 -0.14 3.81 17.08
C PRO A 50 0.74 2.56 17.00
N GLU A 51 0.58 1.77 15.94
CA GLU A 51 1.30 0.52 15.72
C GLU A 51 1.65 0.33 14.24
N LEU A 52 2.89 -0.08 13.98
CA LEU A 52 3.37 -0.55 12.67
C LEU A 52 3.64 -2.05 12.79
N VAL A 53 2.92 -2.84 12.00
CA VAL A 53 3.00 -4.31 12.04
C VAL A 53 3.36 -4.87 10.68
N VAL A 54 4.33 -5.81 10.62
CA VAL A 54 4.74 -6.46 9.38
C VAL A 54 4.95 -7.95 9.58
N ALA A 55 4.41 -8.77 8.67
CA ALA A 55 4.69 -10.19 8.57
C ALA A 55 6.06 -10.41 7.90
N THR A 56 7.00 -11.07 8.58
CA THR A 56 8.39 -11.18 8.12
C THR A 56 8.78 -12.55 7.53
N ASN A 57 7.90 -13.57 7.62
CA ASN A 57 8.14 -14.86 7.01
C ASN A 57 7.59 -14.95 5.59
N ARG A 58 8.03 -14.00 4.73
CA ARG A 58 7.64 -13.86 3.33
C ARG A 58 8.77 -13.16 2.55
N PRO A 59 8.92 -13.43 1.25
CA PRO A 59 10.05 -12.90 0.46
C PRO A 59 10.03 -11.37 0.29
N ASP A 60 8.85 -10.77 0.25
CA ASP A 60 8.63 -9.34 0.02
C ASP A 60 8.49 -8.51 1.31
N TRP A 61 8.82 -9.09 2.48
CA TRP A 61 8.62 -8.45 3.80
C TRP A 61 9.34 -7.09 3.94
N ILE A 62 10.50 -6.92 3.30
CA ILE A 62 11.27 -5.67 3.38
C ILE A 62 10.61 -4.55 2.57
N GLU A 63 9.97 -4.90 1.46
CA GLU A 63 9.16 -4.00 0.65
C GLU A 63 7.95 -3.52 1.45
N ILE A 64 7.29 -4.45 2.15
CA ILE A 64 6.16 -4.15 3.02
C ILE A 64 6.57 -3.24 4.18
N LEU A 65 7.72 -3.52 4.82
CA LEU A 65 8.23 -2.66 5.88
C LEU A 65 8.50 -1.24 5.36
N ALA A 66 9.02 -1.09 4.13
CA ALA A 66 9.22 0.21 3.52
C ALA A 66 7.89 0.92 3.22
N HIS A 67 6.86 0.18 2.81
CA HIS A 67 5.52 0.68 2.57
C HIS A 67 4.85 1.16 3.87
N GLU A 68 4.80 0.34 4.91
CA GLU A 68 4.17 0.70 6.19
C GLU A 68 4.91 1.85 6.90
N TYR A 69 6.25 1.88 6.79
CA TYR A 69 7.02 3.02 7.25
C TYR A 69 6.74 4.29 6.42
N GLY A 70 6.43 4.16 5.16
CA GLY A 70 5.97 5.28 4.32
C GLY A 70 4.69 5.91 4.90
N HIS A 71 3.69 5.13 5.30
CA HIS A 71 2.48 5.62 5.98
C HIS A 71 2.80 6.30 7.31
N LEU A 72 3.68 5.73 8.12
CA LEU A 72 4.17 6.38 9.34
C LEU A 72 4.74 7.78 9.03
N THR A 73 5.54 7.93 7.95
CA THR A 73 6.09 9.24 7.60
C THR A 73 5.01 10.22 7.13
N GLN A 74 3.99 9.77 6.40
CA GLN A 74 2.85 10.61 6.00
C GLN A 74 2.10 11.13 7.22
N TRP A 75 1.86 10.28 8.20
CA TRP A 75 1.21 10.64 9.46
C TRP A 75 2.05 11.61 10.27
N VAL A 76 3.31 11.32 10.50
CA VAL A 76 4.22 12.18 11.28
C VAL A 76 4.39 13.55 10.65
N GLU A 77 4.54 13.63 9.33
CA GLU A 77 4.68 14.88 8.58
C GLU A 77 3.35 15.60 8.39
N GLN A 78 2.22 14.97 8.75
CA GLN A 78 0.88 15.54 8.59
C GLN A 78 0.64 16.08 7.18
N VAL A 79 1.07 15.30 6.18
CA VAL A 79 0.97 15.71 4.78
C VAL A 79 -0.48 15.99 4.38
N PRO A 80 -0.74 16.97 3.48
CA PRO A 80 -2.10 17.38 3.13
C PRO A 80 -3.00 16.26 2.64
N ILE A 81 -2.42 15.23 1.95
CA ILE A 81 -3.17 14.09 1.47
C ILE A 81 -3.61 13.17 2.63
N TRP A 82 -2.79 13.02 3.69
CA TRP A 82 -3.14 12.24 4.87
C TRP A 82 -4.41 12.79 5.53
N LYS A 83 -4.41 14.09 5.84
CA LYS A 83 -5.58 14.78 6.45
C LYS A 83 -6.87 14.64 5.62
N LYS A 84 -6.75 14.63 4.28
CA LYS A 84 -7.91 14.39 3.41
C LYS A 84 -8.35 12.94 3.43
N ALA A 85 -7.41 12.01 3.63
CA ALA A 85 -7.68 10.58 3.62
C ALA A 85 -8.45 10.12 4.86
N GLU A 86 -8.24 10.74 6.03
CA GLU A 86 -8.97 10.43 7.28
C GLU A 86 -10.50 10.35 7.03
N VAL A 87 -11.07 11.37 6.38
CA VAL A 87 -12.50 11.38 6.04
C VAL A 87 -12.81 10.50 4.83
N SER A 88 -11.92 10.47 3.84
CA SER A 88 -12.19 9.83 2.54
C SER A 88 -12.19 8.31 2.65
N LEU A 89 -11.30 7.71 3.44
CA LEU A 89 -11.24 6.25 3.65
C LEU A 89 -12.53 5.73 4.28
N GLY A 90 -13.05 6.39 5.31
CA GLY A 90 -14.33 6.03 5.91
C GLY A 90 -15.48 6.05 4.89
N LYS A 91 -15.53 7.09 4.02
CA LYS A 91 -16.54 7.17 2.95
C LYS A 91 -16.39 6.08 1.89
N VAL A 92 -15.17 5.66 1.56
CA VAL A 92 -14.93 4.55 0.65
C VAL A 92 -15.41 3.24 1.26
N TRP A 93 -15.13 2.96 2.54
CA TRP A 93 -15.60 1.76 3.22
C TRP A 93 -17.11 1.72 3.34
N GLU A 94 -17.74 2.82 3.78
CA GLU A 94 -19.21 2.91 3.81
C GLU A 94 -19.84 2.64 2.44
N TRP A 95 -19.22 3.15 1.36
CA TRP A 95 -19.70 2.92 0.01
C TRP A 95 -19.53 1.47 -0.43
N LEU A 96 -18.41 0.82 -0.10
CA LEU A 96 -18.20 -0.61 -0.37
C LEU A 96 -19.23 -1.48 0.35
N ASP A 97 -19.64 -1.08 1.57
CA ASP A 97 -20.70 -1.73 2.36
C ASP A 97 -22.13 -1.45 1.85
N GLY A 98 -22.28 -0.78 0.72
CA GLY A 98 -23.57 -0.58 0.05
C GLY A 98 -24.21 0.80 0.26
N LYS A 99 -23.65 1.68 1.12
CA LYS A 99 -24.18 3.04 1.31
C LYS A 99 -23.97 3.91 0.07
N ASN A 100 -24.89 4.85 -0.17
CA ASN A 100 -24.74 5.81 -1.27
C ASN A 100 -23.77 6.94 -0.88
N CYS A 101 -22.86 7.28 -1.79
CA CYS A 101 -21.97 8.42 -1.67
C CYS A 101 -21.90 9.19 -3.00
N ARG A 102 -22.47 10.42 -3.05
CA ARG A 102 -22.52 11.22 -4.27
C ARG A 102 -21.14 11.62 -4.81
N SER A 103 -20.15 11.77 -3.92
CA SER A 103 -18.79 12.20 -4.27
C SER A 103 -17.77 11.07 -4.20
N ILE A 104 -18.21 9.81 -4.35
CA ILE A 104 -17.33 8.63 -4.17
C ILE A 104 -16.08 8.69 -5.06
N GLN A 105 -16.19 9.16 -6.29
CA GLN A 105 -15.04 9.32 -7.18
C GLN A 105 -13.95 10.21 -6.56
N LYS A 106 -14.34 11.31 -5.89
CA LYS A 106 -13.41 12.19 -5.19
C LYS A 106 -12.72 11.45 -4.03
N HIS A 107 -13.48 10.69 -3.22
CA HIS A 107 -12.94 9.97 -2.07
C HIS A 107 -12.02 8.84 -2.48
N ILE A 108 -12.37 8.08 -3.52
CA ILE A 108 -11.50 7.06 -4.12
C ILE A 108 -10.23 7.70 -4.69
N GLY A 109 -10.35 8.86 -5.35
CA GLY A 109 -9.20 9.62 -5.83
C GLY A 109 -8.23 10.01 -4.71
N VAL A 110 -8.76 10.45 -3.55
CA VAL A 110 -7.94 10.78 -2.37
C VAL A 110 -7.25 9.52 -1.82
N ALA A 111 -7.97 8.40 -1.67
CA ALA A 111 -7.38 7.14 -1.20
C ALA A 111 -6.28 6.64 -2.15
N ARG A 112 -6.53 6.68 -3.46
CA ARG A 112 -5.54 6.36 -4.50
C ARG A 112 -4.29 7.24 -4.40
N ASP A 113 -4.45 8.54 -4.24
CA ASP A 113 -3.35 9.49 -4.23
C ASP A 113 -2.54 9.41 -2.92
N LEU A 114 -3.18 9.01 -1.81
CA LEU A 114 -2.49 8.66 -0.57
C LEU A 114 -1.53 7.50 -0.79
N GLU A 115 -2.02 6.40 -1.38
CA GLU A 115 -1.20 5.24 -1.69
C GLU A 115 -0.08 5.57 -2.69
N LEU A 116 -0.37 6.39 -3.70
CA LEU A 116 0.64 6.82 -4.67
C LEU A 116 1.78 7.61 -4.01
N ASP A 117 1.45 8.53 -3.09
CA ASP A 117 2.48 9.26 -2.33
C ASP A 117 3.27 8.30 -1.45
N ASN A 118 2.59 7.37 -0.78
CA ASN A 118 3.23 6.34 0.04
C ASN A 118 4.20 5.47 -0.77
N GLU A 119 3.80 4.96 -1.92
CA GLU A 119 4.64 4.13 -2.78
C GLU A 119 5.88 4.90 -3.29
N LYS A 120 5.73 6.18 -3.59
CA LYS A 120 6.87 7.05 -3.93
C LYS A 120 7.83 7.22 -2.75
N ARG A 121 7.32 7.31 -1.51
CA ARG A 121 8.13 7.34 -0.28
C ARG A 121 8.85 6.03 -0.07
N ALA A 122 8.17 4.90 -0.22
CA ALA A 122 8.77 3.57 -0.11
C ALA A 122 9.94 3.39 -1.09
N VAL A 123 9.81 3.81 -2.35
CA VAL A 123 10.91 3.80 -3.32
C VAL A 123 12.10 4.65 -2.87
N LYS A 124 11.86 5.84 -2.32
CA LYS A 124 12.94 6.70 -1.78
C LYS A 124 13.65 6.02 -0.60
N ILE A 125 12.90 5.39 0.29
CA ILE A 125 13.41 4.66 1.45
C ILE A 125 14.28 3.47 1.01
N ILE A 126 13.78 2.64 0.08
CA ILE A 126 14.49 1.50 -0.49
C ILE A 126 15.83 1.94 -1.07
N LYS A 127 15.83 3.03 -1.84
CA LYS A 127 17.05 3.61 -2.42
C LYS A 127 18.00 4.15 -1.34
N LYS A 128 17.49 4.90 -0.37
CA LYS A 128 18.27 5.51 0.72
C LYS A 128 19.09 4.45 1.49
N PHE A 129 18.48 3.31 1.79
CA PHE A 129 19.13 2.23 2.53
C PHE A 129 19.85 1.22 1.62
N GLY A 130 19.71 1.35 0.30
CA GLY A 130 20.30 0.41 -0.67
C GLY A 130 19.81 -1.02 -0.45
N LEU A 131 18.51 -1.17 -0.15
CA LEU A 131 17.88 -2.47 0.07
C LEU A 131 17.87 -3.29 -1.22
N LYS A 132 18.05 -4.60 -1.11
CA LYS A 132 18.06 -5.50 -2.27
C LYS A 132 16.64 -5.78 -2.75
N VAL A 133 16.05 -4.81 -3.45
CA VAL A 133 14.72 -4.85 -4.04
C VAL A 133 14.84 -4.54 -5.53
N ASP A 134 14.15 -5.32 -6.37
CA ASP A 134 13.96 -4.98 -7.78
C ASP A 134 12.97 -3.80 -7.87
N LEU A 135 13.53 -2.59 -8.02
CA LEU A 135 12.75 -1.35 -8.03
C LEU A 135 11.82 -1.24 -9.24
N GLU A 136 12.18 -1.78 -10.40
CA GLU A 136 11.29 -1.76 -11.57
C GLU A 136 10.09 -2.64 -11.33
N HIS A 137 10.30 -3.84 -10.80
CA HIS A 137 9.22 -4.75 -10.44
C HIS A 137 8.37 -4.20 -9.29
N TYR A 138 9.00 -3.58 -8.29
CA TYR A 138 8.29 -2.90 -7.19
C TYR A 138 7.34 -1.82 -7.71
N VAL A 139 7.83 -0.91 -8.58
CA VAL A 139 7.01 0.16 -9.15
C VAL A 139 5.87 -0.39 -10.01
N LYS A 140 6.06 -1.48 -10.74
CA LYS A 140 4.97 -2.15 -11.46
C LYS A 140 3.90 -2.67 -10.51
N LYS A 141 4.28 -3.30 -9.39
CA LYS A 141 3.32 -3.74 -8.34
C LYS A 141 2.56 -2.55 -7.73
N ALA A 142 3.28 -1.49 -7.39
CA ALA A 142 2.72 -0.25 -6.87
C ALA A 142 1.71 0.37 -7.86
N ASN A 143 2.07 0.46 -9.15
CA ASN A 143 1.16 0.95 -10.19
C ASN A 143 -0.09 0.08 -10.33
N ALA A 144 0.03 -1.24 -10.22
CA ALA A 144 -1.12 -2.14 -10.27
C ALA A 144 -2.08 -1.90 -9.09
N TYR A 145 -1.52 -1.67 -7.90
CA TYR A 145 -2.31 -1.36 -6.70
C TYR A 145 -2.96 0.02 -6.77
N VAL A 146 -2.23 1.04 -7.19
CA VAL A 146 -2.77 2.40 -7.35
C VAL A 146 -3.87 2.43 -8.42
N GLN A 147 -3.71 1.73 -9.55
CA GLN A 147 -4.75 1.63 -10.58
C GLN A 147 -5.97 0.82 -10.13
N PHE A 148 -5.81 -0.08 -9.17
CA PHE A 148 -6.92 -0.84 -8.61
C PHE A 148 -7.99 0.06 -7.98
N TYR A 149 -7.65 1.21 -7.42
CA TYR A 149 -8.64 2.15 -6.90
C TYR A 149 -9.59 2.64 -8.00
N ASN A 150 -9.10 2.86 -9.21
CA ASN A 150 -9.94 3.21 -10.35
C ASN A 150 -10.84 2.04 -10.79
N TRP A 151 -10.31 0.81 -10.74
CA TRP A 151 -11.09 -0.41 -11.00
C TRP A 151 -12.16 -0.63 -9.92
N MET A 152 -11.82 -0.39 -8.67
CA MET A 152 -12.77 -0.44 -7.55
C MET A 152 -13.93 0.54 -7.73
N LEU A 153 -13.68 1.74 -8.27
CA LEU A 153 -14.73 2.71 -8.60
C LEU A 153 -15.74 2.14 -9.60
N ILE A 154 -15.28 1.36 -10.59
CA ILE A 154 -16.13 0.73 -11.62
C ILE A 154 -16.91 -0.46 -11.03
N THR A 155 -16.24 -1.30 -10.24
CA THR A 155 -16.80 -2.58 -9.81
C THR A 155 -17.50 -2.53 -8.46
N ARG A 156 -17.24 -1.49 -7.66
CA ARG A 156 -17.66 -1.38 -6.26
C ARG A 156 -17.27 -2.61 -5.41
N ARG A 157 -16.06 -3.12 -5.64
CA ARG A 157 -15.58 -4.31 -4.93
C ARG A 157 -14.12 -4.16 -4.53
N TRP A 158 -13.78 -4.68 -3.36
CA TRP A 158 -12.39 -4.90 -2.99
C TRP A 158 -11.84 -6.16 -3.65
N SER A 159 -10.54 -6.19 -3.89
CA SER A 159 -9.90 -7.36 -4.51
C SER A 159 -9.92 -8.57 -3.58
N LYS A 160 -10.01 -9.76 -4.18
CA LYS A 160 -9.93 -11.02 -3.42
C LYS A 160 -8.50 -11.24 -2.91
N PRO A 161 -8.28 -11.72 -1.67
CA PRO A 161 -6.93 -11.94 -1.12
C PRO A 161 -6.02 -12.85 -1.96
N LYS A 162 -6.63 -13.82 -2.67
CA LYS A 162 -5.91 -14.75 -3.56
C LYS A 162 -5.53 -14.12 -4.89
N ASN A 163 -6.19 -13.05 -5.31
CA ASN A 163 -5.99 -12.36 -6.58
C ASN A 163 -5.86 -10.85 -6.38
N SER A 164 -4.99 -10.45 -5.47
CA SER A 164 -4.72 -9.03 -5.24
C SER A 164 -3.94 -8.41 -6.41
N PRO A 165 -4.17 -7.13 -6.75
CA PRO A 165 -3.61 -6.51 -7.95
C PRO A 165 -2.08 -6.59 -8.00
N TYR A 166 -1.40 -6.38 -6.89
CA TYR A 166 0.08 -6.43 -6.81
C TYR A 166 0.67 -7.86 -6.86
N LYS A 167 -0.16 -8.93 -6.83
CA LYS A 167 0.26 -10.34 -6.98
C LYS A 167 -0.07 -10.92 -8.33
N ASN A 168 -1.01 -10.33 -9.07
CA ASN A 168 -1.41 -10.81 -10.38
C ASN A 168 -0.32 -10.51 -11.40
N LYS A 169 0.33 -11.56 -11.92
CA LYS A 169 1.48 -11.43 -12.82
C LYS A 169 1.15 -10.71 -14.12
N ASN A 170 -0.01 -10.99 -14.72
CA ASN A 170 -0.41 -10.40 -15.99
C ASN A 170 -0.68 -8.90 -15.82
N LEU A 171 -1.39 -8.54 -14.76
CA LEU A 171 -1.65 -7.14 -14.43
C LEU A 171 -0.33 -6.39 -14.13
N VAL A 172 0.53 -6.93 -13.27
CA VAL A 172 1.81 -6.32 -12.91
C VAL A 172 2.72 -6.15 -14.13
N ASN A 173 2.78 -7.15 -15.03
CA ASN A 173 3.56 -7.07 -16.25
C ASN A 173 3.05 -6.01 -17.23
N ALA A 174 1.75 -5.70 -17.21
CA ALA A 174 1.16 -4.65 -18.03
C ALA A 174 1.43 -3.22 -17.50
N MET A 175 1.94 -3.09 -16.28
CA MET A 175 2.21 -1.79 -15.66
C MET A 175 3.55 -1.20 -16.10
N SER A 176 3.60 0.14 -16.06
CA SER A 176 4.85 0.90 -16.23
C SER A 176 5.82 0.63 -15.08
N SER A 177 7.12 0.56 -15.38
CA SER A 177 8.21 0.56 -14.38
C SER A 177 8.53 1.95 -13.82
N LYS A 178 7.76 2.98 -14.21
CA LYS A 178 7.83 4.34 -13.68
C LYS A 178 6.46 4.76 -13.18
N PHE A 179 6.41 5.60 -12.15
CA PHE A 179 5.15 6.20 -11.73
C PHE A 179 4.59 7.10 -12.82
N ASN A 180 3.28 7.01 -13.05
CA ASN A 180 2.61 7.82 -14.05
C ASN A 180 2.38 9.24 -13.54
N MET A 181 2.22 10.20 -14.47
CA MET A 181 1.81 11.57 -14.13
C MET A 181 0.33 11.66 -13.77
N LYS A 182 -0.50 10.82 -14.39
CA LYS A 182 -1.95 10.68 -14.13
C LYS A 182 -2.32 9.22 -14.02
N TYR A 183 -3.27 8.91 -13.15
CA TYR A 183 -3.81 7.56 -12.95
C TYR A 183 -5.27 7.43 -13.37
N ASP A 184 -5.99 8.52 -13.50
CA ASP A 184 -7.38 8.56 -13.94
C ASP A 184 -7.55 9.27 -15.29
N PRO A 185 -8.51 8.82 -16.09
CA PRO A 185 -9.29 7.59 -15.92
C PRO A 185 -8.46 6.33 -16.18
N LEU A 186 -9.01 5.17 -15.76
CA LEU A 186 -8.45 3.88 -16.14
C LEU A 186 -8.52 3.73 -17.68
N THR A 187 -7.42 3.32 -18.31
CA THR A 187 -7.41 3.16 -19.76
C THR A 187 -8.21 1.91 -20.17
N PRO A 188 -8.87 1.89 -21.35
CA PRO A 188 -9.62 0.71 -21.83
C PRO A 188 -8.77 -0.57 -21.86
N LYS A 189 -7.49 -0.46 -22.16
CA LYS A 189 -6.54 -1.58 -22.14
C LYS A 189 -6.39 -2.15 -20.73
N LEU A 190 -6.19 -1.30 -19.72
CA LEU A 190 -6.05 -1.74 -18.33
C LEU A 190 -7.37 -2.27 -17.79
N GLU A 191 -8.48 -1.61 -18.09
CA GLU A 191 -9.82 -2.10 -17.73
C GLU A 191 -10.06 -3.52 -18.21
N LYS A 192 -9.76 -3.81 -19.50
CA LYS A 192 -9.85 -5.16 -20.05
C LYS A 192 -8.97 -6.15 -19.29
N ILE A 193 -7.75 -5.77 -18.89
CA ILE A 193 -6.86 -6.65 -18.11
C ILE A 193 -7.45 -6.92 -16.74
N PHE A 194 -7.89 -5.90 -15.99
CA PHE A 194 -8.53 -6.07 -14.70
C PHE A 194 -9.74 -7.01 -14.77
N GLN A 195 -10.57 -6.85 -15.80
CA GLN A 195 -11.73 -7.69 -16.04
C GLN A 195 -11.34 -9.15 -16.36
N THR A 196 -10.39 -9.35 -17.28
CA THR A 196 -9.93 -10.68 -17.70
C THR A 196 -9.28 -11.45 -16.55
N GLU A 197 -8.50 -10.75 -15.74
CA GLU A 197 -7.82 -11.32 -14.57
C GLU A 197 -8.74 -11.47 -13.35
N ASN A 198 -10.00 -11.02 -13.44
CA ASN A 198 -11.01 -11.11 -12.37
C ASN A 198 -10.52 -10.55 -11.03
N ILE A 199 -9.87 -9.38 -11.11
CA ILE A 199 -9.38 -8.63 -9.93
C ILE A 199 -10.57 -8.01 -9.18
#